data_cb232a690d460bfe24bb95214fcaae7b
#
_entry.id   cb232a690d460bfe24bb95214fcaae7b
#
_cell.length_a   1.000
_cell.length_b   1.000
_cell.length_c   1.000
_cell.angle_alpha   90.00
_cell.angle_beta   90.00
_cell.angle_gamma   90.00
#
_symmetry.space_group_name_H-M   'P 1'
#
loop_
_entity.id
_entity.type
_entity.pdbx_description
1 polymer ?
#
loop_
_entity_poly.entity_id
_entity_poly.type
_entity_poly.pdbx_seq_one_letter_code
_entity_poly.pdbx_strand_id
1 'polypeptide(L)'
;AEAAKRAAMAKPGYLLIVEGSVPQGSIAGACTIGGRSAADLLAEAAKNAGAIIAVGTCASFGGIPAASPNPTGAIGAHELISGVPLVNVSGCPPNGDNIGAVIAHFLSFGGLPAADELGRPLFAYGDRIHDHCDRRAFFDAGQFALDFGDEGHSDGWCLYKLGCKGPSTFHNCPTLRWNDHTSWPVAAGHGCVGCSQPGFWDTMTPFYSQLPNVSGFGAEATANEIGEIVVIGTAALFAVHGVGKAVQHRLARAGAAEARSQGPEEAKGETGSADVRTSPPGAGSGAAGDGVEGAPQ
;
A
#
# COMPACT_ATOMS: atom_id res chain seq x y z
N ALA A 1 30.81 24.08 27.99
CA ALA A 1 29.67 23.46 27.29
C ALA A 1 28.44 23.37 28.21
N GLU A 2 28.56 22.75 29.39
CA GLU A 2 27.40 22.50 30.30
C GLU A 2 26.73 23.81 30.80
N ALA A 3 27.52 24.83 31.17
CA ALA A 3 26.96 26.13 31.59
C ALA A 3 26.18 26.83 30.47
N ALA A 4 26.67 26.77 29.22
CA ALA A 4 25.98 27.33 28.07
C ALA A 4 24.68 26.58 27.74
N LYS A 5 24.69 25.24 27.83
CA LYS A 5 23.52 24.41 27.69
C LYS A 5 22.45 24.76 28.74
N ARG A 6 22.82 24.84 30.02
CA ARG A 6 21.90 25.21 31.11
C ARG A 6 21.31 26.61 30.89
N ALA A 7 22.13 27.58 30.45
CA ALA A 7 21.66 28.93 30.16
C ALA A 7 20.68 28.96 28.98
N ALA A 8 20.88 28.14 27.97
CA ALA A 8 19.96 27.99 26.84
C ALA A 8 18.63 27.33 27.29
N MET A 9 18.70 26.25 28.06
CA MET A 9 17.53 25.52 28.55
C MET A 9 16.71 26.31 29.63
N ALA A 10 17.30 27.33 30.25
CA ALA A 10 16.60 28.22 31.19
C ALA A 10 15.65 29.20 30.46
N LYS A 11 15.82 29.44 29.17
CA LYS A 11 14.96 30.32 28.38
C LYS A 11 13.78 29.52 27.85
N PRO A 12 12.53 29.93 28.06
CA PRO A 12 11.37 29.18 27.53
C PRO A 12 11.22 29.39 26.01
N GLY A 13 10.59 28.42 25.33
CA GLY A 13 10.13 28.56 23.96
C GLY A 13 11.15 28.17 22.85
N TYR A 14 12.28 27.57 23.23
CA TYR A 14 13.22 27.08 22.23
C TYR A 14 12.72 25.82 21.48
N LEU A 15 13.20 25.62 20.28
CA LEU A 15 12.97 24.39 19.52
C LEU A 15 14.01 23.35 19.94
N LEU A 16 13.54 22.23 20.50
CA LEU A 16 14.39 21.12 20.90
C LEU A 16 14.47 20.11 19.77
N ILE A 17 15.68 19.79 19.33
CA ILE A 17 15.93 18.76 18.32
C ILE A 17 16.51 17.54 19.02
N VAL A 18 15.88 16.39 18.83
CA VAL A 18 16.26 15.11 19.45
C VAL A 18 16.65 14.13 18.35
N GLU A 19 17.84 13.57 18.46
CA GLU A 19 18.34 12.50 17.58
C GLU A 19 18.66 11.26 18.43
N GLY A 20 18.36 10.08 17.91
CA GLY A 20 18.59 8.80 18.58
C GLY A 20 17.42 8.35 19.45
N SER A 21 17.35 7.06 19.68
CA SER A 21 16.37 6.44 20.59
C SER A 21 16.81 6.58 22.04
N VAL A 22 15.86 6.44 22.96
CA VAL A 22 16.07 6.69 24.40
C VAL A 22 15.93 5.37 25.15
N PRO A 23 17.05 4.78 25.65
CA PRO A 23 17.02 3.60 26.50
C PRO A 23 16.27 3.86 27.80
N GLN A 24 15.56 2.85 28.31
CA GLN A 24 14.67 2.95 29.47
C GLN A 24 15.01 1.95 30.57
N GLY A 25 14.38 2.14 31.73
CA GLY A 25 14.44 1.20 32.88
C GLY A 25 15.84 1.03 33.44
N SER A 26 16.19 -0.20 33.84
CA SER A 26 17.48 -0.54 34.46
C SER A 26 18.66 -0.36 33.52
N ILE A 27 18.42 -0.25 32.21
CA ILE A 27 19.45 -0.10 31.15
C ILE A 27 19.45 1.35 30.61
N ALA A 28 18.74 2.28 31.25
CA ALA A 28 18.78 3.71 30.85
C ALA A 28 20.21 4.28 30.81
N GLY A 29 21.13 3.71 31.57
CA GLY A 29 22.56 4.02 31.52
C GLY A 29 23.29 3.55 30.25
N ALA A 30 22.66 2.80 29.35
CA ALA A 30 23.24 2.45 28.05
C ALA A 30 23.48 3.65 27.15
N CYS A 31 22.78 4.76 27.37
CA CYS A 31 23.05 6.03 26.70
C CYS A 31 23.21 7.15 27.75
N THR A 32 24.47 7.61 27.94
CA THR A 32 24.80 8.69 28.90
C THR A 32 25.52 9.82 28.21
N ILE A 33 25.19 11.02 28.61
CA ILE A 33 25.84 12.26 28.14
C ILE A 33 26.30 13.03 29.38
N GLY A 34 27.62 13.19 29.54
CA GLY A 34 28.19 13.82 30.72
C GLY A 34 27.83 13.13 32.05
N GLY A 35 27.72 11.79 32.04
CA GLY A 35 27.42 10.98 33.22
C GLY A 35 25.93 10.94 33.61
N ARG A 36 25.04 11.54 32.83
CA ARG A 36 23.58 11.52 33.03
C ARG A 36 22.91 10.70 31.93
N SER A 37 21.81 10.02 32.26
CA SER A 37 21.06 9.27 31.26
C SER A 37 20.47 10.20 30.18
N ALA A 38 20.35 9.71 28.95
CA ALA A 38 19.70 10.43 27.86
C ALA A 38 18.24 10.73 28.21
N ALA A 39 17.56 9.83 28.89
CA ALA A 39 16.17 10.00 29.33
C ALA A 39 16.02 11.20 30.28
N ASP A 40 16.88 11.30 31.33
CA ASP A 40 16.85 12.42 32.28
C ASP A 40 17.15 13.75 31.59
N LEU A 41 18.12 13.75 30.69
CA LEU A 41 18.50 14.94 29.93
C LEU A 41 17.39 15.41 28.96
N LEU A 42 16.72 14.48 28.31
CA LEU A 42 15.61 14.77 27.41
C LEU A 42 14.41 15.30 28.21
N ALA A 43 14.06 14.64 29.32
CA ALA A 43 12.98 15.08 30.20
C ALA A 43 13.25 16.49 30.81
N GLU A 44 14.50 16.79 31.15
CA GLU A 44 14.90 18.13 31.62
C GLU A 44 14.80 19.17 30.49
N ALA A 45 15.33 18.84 29.30
CA ALA A 45 15.32 19.74 28.15
C ALA A 45 13.90 20.00 27.62
N ALA A 46 12.99 19.07 27.73
CA ALA A 46 11.63 19.24 27.24
C ALA A 46 10.82 20.25 28.10
N LYS A 47 11.15 20.48 29.38
CA LYS A 47 10.35 21.30 30.29
C LYS A 47 10.07 22.71 29.80
N ASN A 48 11.03 23.35 29.14
CA ASN A 48 10.94 24.74 28.68
C ASN A 48 10.93 24.83 27.15
N ALA A 49 10.91 23.69 26.44
CA ALA A 49 10.85 23.69 24.98
C ALA A 49 9.48 24.19 24.49
N GLY A 50 9.48 25.01 23.47
CA GLY A 50 8.27 25.45 22.77
C GLY A 50 7.73 24.40 21.83
N ALA A 51 8.62 23.59 21.23
CA ALA A 51 8.32 22.43 20.43
C ALA A 51 9.52 21.47 20.35
N ILE A 52 9.25 20.23 19.94
CA ILE A 52 10.27 19.18 19.77
C ILE A 52 10.21 18.65 18.35
N ILE A 53 11.38 18.47 17.74
CA ILE A 53 11.55 17.71 16.49
C ILE A 53 12.30 16.43 16.83
N ALA A 54 11.66 15.27 16.69
CA ALA A 54 12.31 13.97 16.73
C ALA A 54 12.88 13.63 15.33
N VAL A 55 14.20 13.70 15.22
CA VAL A 55 14.92 13.55 13.94
C VAL A 55 15.39 12.13 13.77
N GLY A 56 14.94 11.50 12.69
CA GLY A 56 15.23 10.11 12.37
C GLY A 56 14.27 9.12 13.03
N THR A 57 14.20 7.92 12.45
CA THR A 57 13.31 6.86 12.93
C THR A 57 13.65 6.41 14.36
N CYS A 58 14.91 6.53 14.77
CA CYS A 58 15.32 6.23 16.14
C CYS A 58 14.67 7.18 17.14
N ALA A 59 14.75 8.48 16.92
CA ALA A 59 14.13 9.47 17.81
C ALA A 59 12.60 9.47 17.69
N SER A 60 12.06 9.17 16.49
CA SER A 60 10.61 9.14 16.25
C SER A 60 9.94 7.89 16.84
N PHE A 61 10.52 6.70 16.65
CA PHE A 61 9.86 5.41 16.91
C PHE A 61 10.78 4.35 17.54
N GLY A 62 11.93 4.74 18.08
CA GLY A 62 12.91 3.82 18.63
C GLY A 62 13.86 3.21 17.57
N GLY A 63 13.43 3.06 16.32
CA GLY A 63 14.25 2.61 15.17
C GLY A 63 14.94 1.26 15.36
N ILE A 64 16.16 1.14 14.83
CA ILE A 64 16.96 -0.11 14.92
C ILE A 64 17.24 -0.51 16.38
N PRO A 65 17.59 0.41 17.30
CA PRO A 65 17.82 0.02 18.72
C PRO A 65 16.57 -0.55 19.41
N ALA A 66 15.36 -0.16 18.97
CA ALA A 66 14.11 -0.70 19.52
C ALA A 66 13.66 -2.01 18.85
N ALA A 67 14.37 -2.47 17.80
CA ALA A 67 14.05 -3.73 17.13
C ALA A 67 14.21 -4.91 18.09
N SER A 68 13.43 -5.96 17.83
CA SER A 68 13.45 -7.19 18.66
C SER A 68 14.87 -7.80 18.73
N PRO A 69 15.33 -8.13 19.94
CA PRO A 69 14.66 -8.23 21.25
C PRO A 69 14.67 -6.94 22.09
N ASN A 70 15.07 -5.80 21.56
CA ASN A 70 15.17 -4.51 22.23
C ASN A 70 15.85 -4.58 23.62
N PRO A 71 17.13 -4.96 23.69
CA PRO A 71 17.79 -5.24 24.98
C PRO A 71 17.96 -4.00 25.87
N THR A 72 17.86 -2.80 25.29
CA THR A 72 18.01 -1.54 26.01
C THR A 72 16.68 -0.89 26.41
N GLY A 73 15.54 -1.50 26.05
CA GLY A 73 14.23 -0.89 26.20
C GLY A 73 14.12 0.46 25.48
N ALA A 74 14.79 0.59 24.33
CA ALA A 74 14.83 1.84 23.57
C ALA A 74 13.46 2.21 23.03
N ILE A 75 13.10 3.49 23.17
CA ILE A 75 11.82 4.07 22.73
C ILE A 75 12.05 5.35 21.92
N GLY A 76 10.98 5.83 21.25
CA GLY A 76 10.96 7.16 20.64
C GLY A 76 10.76 8.28 21.67
N ALA A 77 11.10 9.51 21.28
CA ALA A 77 10.98 10.67 22.15
C ALA A 77 9.51 10.95 22.57
N HIS A 78 8.55 10.68 21.67
CA HIS A 78 7.12 10.89 21.93
C HIS A 78 6.56 9.97 23.04
N GLU A 79 7.19 8.81 23.26
CA GLU A 79 6.82 7.87 24.31
C GLU A 79 7.28 8.33 25.72
N LEU A 80 8.34 9.13 25.76
CA LEU A 80 8.88 9.68 27.00
C LEU A 80 8.29 11.04 27.33
N ILE A 81 8.03 11.88 26.35
CA ILE A 81 7.65 13.27 26.53
C ILE A 81 6.15 13.46 26.23
N SER A 82 5.46 14.11 27.18
CA SER A 82 4.06 14.52 27.00
C SER A 82 3.89 16.01 27.31
N GLY A 83 2.84 16.63 26.76
CA GLY A 83 2.49 18.01 27.03
C GLY A 83 3.30 19.08 26.32
N VAL A 84 4.25 18.69 25.47
CA VAL A 84 4.99 19.60 24.55
C VAL A 84 4.67 19.19 23.11
N PRO A 85 4.35 20.14 22.21
CA PRO A 85 4.17 19.83 20.81
C PRO A 85 5.40 19.11 20.22
N LEU A 86 5.18 17.97 19.56
CA LEU A 86 6.26 17.15 19.00
C LEU A 86 5.91 16.74 17.57
N VAL A 87 6.90 16.77 16.69
CA VAL A 87 6.81 16.32 15.31
C VAL A 87 7.90 15.28 15.02
N ASN A 88 7.52 14.22 14.33
CA ASN A 88 8.41 13.11 13.95
C ASN A 88 8.91 13.28 12.51
N VAL A 89 10.18 13.59 12.32
CA VAL A 89 10.83 13.62 11.00
C VAL A 89 11.58 12.30 10.83
N SER A 90 10.84 11.24 10.55
CA SER A 90 11.35 9.88 10.48
C SER A 90 12.17 9.62 9.21
N GLY A 91 13.04 8.62 9.25
CA GLY A 91 13.95 8.20 8.19
C GLY A 91 15.24 7.64 8.81
N CYS A 92 15.93 6.76 8.10
CA CYS A 92 17.20 6.19 8.57
C CYS A 92 18.24 6.18 7.44
N PRO A 93 18.93 7.33 7.29
CA PRO A 93 18.81 8.61 7.99
C PRO A 93 17.57 9.42 7.54
N PRO A 94 17.18 10.50 8.28
CA PRO A 94 16.15 11.45 7.83
C PRO A 94 16.71 12.39 6.75
N ASN A 95 15.82 12.91 5.90
CA ASN A 95 16.21 13.87 4.88
C ASN A 95 16.40 15.26 5.51
N GLY A 96 17.57 15.89 5.22
CA GLY A 96 17.95 17.20 5.76
C GLY A 96 17.01 18.33 5.36
N ASP A 97 16.48 18.30 4.13
CA ASP A 97 15.54 19.31 3.64
C ASP A 97 14.21 19.25 4.38
N ASN A 98 13.73 18.06 4.73
CA ASN A 98 12.53 17.90 5.55
C ASN A 98 12.74 18.46 6.97
N ILE A 99 13.92 18.25 7.56
CA ILE A 99 14.29 18.85 8.85
C ILE A 99 14.29 20.37 8.75
N GLY A 100 14.97 20.90 7.73
CA GLY A 100 15.06 22.34 7.46
C GLY A 100 13.67 22.95 7.22
N ALA A 101 12.79 22.29 6.49
CA ALA A 101 11.44 22.75 6.23
C ALA A 101 10.59 22.85 7.53
N VAL A 102 10.71 21.87 8.44
CA VAL A 102 10.02 21.92 9.74
C VAL A 102 10.54 23.07 10.60
N ILE A 103 11.87 23.26 10.65
CA ILE A 103 12.49 24.39 11.37
C ILE A 103 12.02 25.73 10.79
N ALA A 104 12.07 25.88 9.48
CA ALA A 104 11.62 27.09 8.80
C ALA A 104 10.15 27.38 9.04
N HIS A 105 9.29 26.34 9.00
CA HIS A 105 7.88 26.48 9.32
C HIS A 105 7.68 26.98 10.76
N PHE A 106 8.34 26.36 11.73
CA PHE A 106 8.22 26.76 13.14
C PHE A 106 8.67 28.21 13.36
N LEU A 107 9.79 28.62 12.77
CA LEU A 107 10.31 29.99 12.87
C LEU A 107 9.40 31.03 12.20
N SER A 108 8.73 30.63 11.10
CA SER A 108 7.87 31.56 10.34
C SER A 108 6.47 31.70 10.93
N PHE A 109 5.91 30.62 11.50
CA PHE A 109 4.52 30.55 11.92
C PHE A 109 4.33 30.35 13.42
N GLY A 110 5.40 30.12 14.18
CA GLY A 110 5.36 29.92 15.62
C GLY A 110 4.74 28.58 16.07
N GLY A 111 4.51 27.65 15.14
CA GLY A 111 3.90 26.34 15.41
C GLY A 111 4.47 25.25 14.53
N LEU A 112 4.16 23.99 14.84
CA LEU A 112 4.55 22.84 14.02
C LEU A 112 3.62 22.70 12.80
N PRO A 113 4.10 22.14 11.67
CA PRO A 113 3.26 21.87 10.51
C PRO A 113 2.17 20.84 10.81
N ALA A 114 1.11 20.81 9.99
CA ALA A 114 0.10 19.75 10.04
C ALA A 114 0.75 18.37 9.90
N ALA A 115 0.32 17.42 10.73
CA ALA A 115 0.92 16.10 10.82
C ALA A 115 -0.12 14.99 10.65
N ASP A 116 0.36 13.79 10.28
CA ASP A 116 -0.42 12.57 10.25
C ASP A 116 -0.63 11.98 11.67
N GLU A 117 -1.32 10.83 11.74
CA GLU A 117 -1.59 10.12 13.00
C GLU A 117 -0.32 9.67 13.75
N LEU A 118 0.79 9.55 13.05
CA LEU A 118 2.11 9.22 13.61
C LEU A 118 2.91 10.46 14.00
N GLY A 119 2.32 11.65 13.93
CA GLY A 119 2.97 12.91 14.21
C GLY A 119 4.00 13.33 13.15
N ARG A 120 3.93 12.83 11.93
CA ARG A 120 4.86 13.18 10.84
C ARG A 120 4.28 14.29 9.97
N PRO A 121 5.09 15.27 9.50
CA PRO A 121 4.61 16.37 8.65
C PRO A 121 3.92 15.86 7.37
N LEU A 122 2.70 16.27 7.12
CA LEU A 122 1.93 15.85 5.93
C LEU A 122 2.62 16.21 4.62
N PHE A 123 3.34 17.33 4.55
CA PHE A 123 4.05 17.72 3.33
C PHE A 123 5.16 16.73 2.91
N ALA A 124 5.66 15.93 3.86
CA ALA A 124 6.73 14.97 3.63
C ALA A 124 6.24 13.52 3.70
N TYR A 125 5.16 13.24 4.44
CA TYR A 125 4.70 11.88 4.74
C TYR A 125 3.23 11.65 4.41
N GLY A 126 2.57 12.57 3.69
CA GLY A 126 1.17 12.43 3.30
C GLY A 126 0.94 11.34 2.25
N ASP A 127 1.90 11.13 1.37
CA ASP A 127 1.78 10.19 0.26
C ASP A 127 2.75 9.02 0.38
N ARG A 128 2.38 7.89 -0.21
CA ARG A 128 3.26 6.71 -0.29
C ARG A 128 4.35 6.92 -1.32
N ILE A 129 5.52 6.37 -1.06
CA ILE A 129 6.63 6.36 -2.01
C ILE A 129 6.21 5.79 -3.38
N HIS A 130 5.41 4.74 -3.39
CA HIS A 130 4.93 4.09 -4.60
C HIS A 130 4.11 5.02 -5.51
N ASP A 131 3.34 5.93 -4.92
CA ASP A 131 2.41 6.79 -5.67
C ASP A 131 3.15 7.82 -6.54
N HIS A 132 4.38 8.19 -6.18
CA HIS A 132 5.22 9.14 -6.91
C HIS A 132 6.54 8.53 -7.42
N CYS A 133 6.63 7.19 -7.44
CA CYS A 133 7.85 6.50 -7.84
C CYS A 133 8.12 6.63 -9.34
N ASP A 134 9.36 6.94 -9.72
CA ASP A 134 9.81 7.02 -11.13
C ASP A 134 9.55 5.70 -11.89
N ARG A 135 9.50 4.56 -11.15
CA ARG A 135 9.28 3.22 -11.72
C ARG A 135 7.81 2.79 -11.68
N ARG A 136 6.88 3.69 -11.36
CA ARG A 136 5.44 3.37 -11.25
C ARG A 136 4.86 2.83 -12.56
N ALA A 137 5.22 3.41 -13.70
CA ALA A 137 4.74 2.97 -15.00
C ALA A 137 5.11 1.51 -15.30
N PHE A 138 6.28 1.06 -14.87
CA PHE A 138 6.68 -0.34 -15.01
C PHE A 138 5.86 -1.28 -14.12
N PHE A 139 5.52 -0.84 -12.91
CA PHE A 139 4.60 -1.59 -12.05
C PHE A 139 3.24 -1.79 -12.72
N ASP A 140 2.66 -0.71 -13.23
CA ASP A 140 1.34 -0.72 -13.88
C ASP A 140 1.35 -1.56 -15.18
N ALA A 141 2.51 -1.65 -15.86
CA ALA A 141 2.72 -2.50 -17.04
C ALA A 141 3.08 -3.96 -16.70
N GLY A 142 3.21 -4.33 -15.42
CA GLY A 142 3.63 -5.67 -14.99
C GLY A 142 5.10 -5.99 -15.27
N GLN A 143 5.94 -4.97 -15.46
CA GLN A 143 7.38 -5.11 -15.73
C GLN A 143 8.19 -5.01 -14.44
N PHE A 144 8.76 -6.12 -14.02
CA PHE A 144 9.49 -6.24 -12.75
C PHE A 144 10.90 -6.78 -12.96
N ALA A 145 11.88 -6.21 -12.26
CA ALA A 145 13.15 -6.87 -12.06
C ALA A 145 12.93 -8.08 -11.17
N LEU A 146 13.46 -9.23 -11.55
CA LEU A 146 13.32 -10.50 -10.83
C LEU A 146 14.57 -10.83 -10.02
N ASP A 147 15.75 -10.42 -10.53
CA ASP A 147 17.04 -10.56 -9.86
C ASP A 147 17.84 -9.26 -9.95
N PHE A 148 18.72 -9.03 -8.96
CA PHE A 148 19.64 -7.90 -9.02
C PHE A 148 20.64 -8.10 -10.16
N GLY A 149 20.67 -7.16 -11.10
CA GLY A 149 21.55 -7.20 -12.27
C GLY A 149 20.97 -7.92 -13.49
N ASP A 150 19.73 -8.38 -13.45
CA ASP A 150 19.03 -8.88 -14.63
C ASP A 150 18.72 -7.75 -15.64
N GLU A 151 18.16 -8.10 -16.79
CA GLU A 151 17.76 -7.14 -17.83
C GLU A 151 16.76 -6.13 -17.27
N GLY A 152 15.72 -6.59 -16.57
CA GLY A 152 14.71 -5.71 -15.98
C GLY A 152 15.29 -4.73 -14.95
N HIS A 153 16.27 -5.18 -14.14
CA HIS A 153 16.97 -4.31 -13.21
C HIS A 153 17.81 -3.26 -13.93
N SER A 154 18.52 -3.66 -14.97
CA SER A 154 19.35 -2.78 -15.81
C SER A 154 18.51 -1.77 -16.59
N ASP A 155 17.34 -2.16 -17.06
CA ASP A 155 16.38 -1.32 -17.78
C ASP A 155 15.52 -0.44 -16.85
N GLY A 156 15.72 -0.55 -15.54
CA GLY A 156 15.02 0.30 -14.58
C GLY A 156 13.59 -0.13 -14.26
N TRP A 157 13.21 -1.39 -14.50
CA TRP A 157 11.87 -1.91 -14.17
C TRP A 157 11.57 -1.87 -12.68
N CYS A 158 10.30 -2.09 -12.31
CA CYS A 158 9.87 -1.99 -10.94
C CYS A 158 10.57 -3.01 -10.02
N LEU A 159 11.04 -2.56 -8.86
CA LEU A 159 11.76 -3.39 -7.88
C LEU A 159 10.84 -4.09 -6.86
N TYR A 160 9.53 -4.12 -7.10
CA TYR A 160 8.58 -4.71 -6.16
C TYR A 160 8.86 -6.20 -5.91
N LYS A 161 9.19 -6.95 -6.95
CA LYS A 161 9.53 -8.38 -6.83
C LYS A 161 10.85 -8.62 -6.07
N LEU A 162 11.73 -7.63 -6.01
CA LEU A 162 12.95 -7.63 -5.20
C LEU A 162 12.72 -7.12 -3.76
N GLY A 163 11.46 -7.02 -3.34
CA GLY A 163 11.11 -6.69 -1.96
C GLY A 163 10.98 -5.20 -1.64
N CYS A 164 10.84 -4.32 -2.65
CA CYS A 164 10.63 -2.90 -2.41
C CYS A 164 9.39 -2.64 -1.53
N LYS A 165 9.57 -1.89 -0.43
CA LYS A 165 8.53 -1.53 0.56
C LYS A 165 7.83 -0.20 0.23
N GLY A 166 8.05 0.36 -0.97
CA GLY A 166 7.44 1.61 -1.42
C GLY A 166 5.92 1.65 -1.24
N PRO A 167 5.18 0.57 -1.55
CA PRO A 167 3.73 0.49 -1.35
C PRO A 167 3.24 0.67 0.09
N SER A 168 4.09 0.39 1.07
CA SER A 168 3.76 0.48 2.51
C SER A 168 4.47 1.62 3.22
N THR A 169 5.21 2.46 2.49
CA THR A 169 6.07 3.49 3.06
C THR A 169 5.60 4.87 2.66
N PHE A 170 5.35 5.73 3.64
CA PHE A 170 4.97 7.12 3.45
C PHE A 170 6.21 8.01 3.57
N HIS A 171 6.59 8.68 2.51
CA HIS A 171 7.70 9.64 2.47
C HIS A 171 7.82 10.28 1.08
N ASN A 172 8.34 11.51 1.02
CA ASN A 172 8.57 12.26 -0.21
C ASN A 172 9.92 11.97 -0.90
N CYS A 173 10.56 10.81 -0.63
CA CYS A 173 11.83 10.42 -1.27
C CYS A 173 11.82 10.49 -2.80
N PRO A 174 10.75 10.08 -3.52
CA PRO A 174 10.74 10.13 -4.99
C PRO A 174 10.79 11.54 -5.54
N THR A 175 10.17 12.50 -4.87
CA THR A 175 10.01 13.88 -5.32
C THR A 175 11.13 14.78 -4.79
N LEU A 176 11.45 14.69 -3.50
CA LEU A 176 12.50 15.51 -2.88
C LEU A 176 13.89 14.98 -3.20
N ARG A 177 14.05 13.64 -3.21
CA ARG A 177 15.35 12.97 -3.44
C ARG A 177 16.40 13.28 -2.37
N TRP A 178 17.66 12.88 -2.63
CA TRP A 178 18.81 13.00 -1.75
C TRP A 178 19.99 13.57 -2.51
N ASN A 179 21.04 14.01 -1.80
CA ASN A 179 22.26 14.55 -2.39
C ASN A 179 21.98 15.68 -3.39
N ASP A 180 21.37 16.74 -2.89
CA ASP A 180 20.98 17.91 -3.69
C ASP A 180 20.04 17.50 -4.84
N HIS A 181 18.98 16.77 -4.50
CA HIS A 181 17.92 16.29 -5.42
C HIS A 181 18.41 15.36 -6.54
N THR A 182 19.61 14.81 -6.43
CA THR A 182 20.23 14.01 -7.51
C THR A 182 19.60 12.62 -7.61
N SER A 183 19.45 11.88 -6.52
CA SER A 183 19.02 10.49 -6.54
C SER A 183 18.34 10.06 -5.23
N TRP A 184 17.78 8.87 -5.24
CA TRP A 184 17.20 8.20 -4.07
C TRP A 184 17.33 6.69 -4.25
N PRO A 185 17.14 5.85 -3.20
CA PRO A 185 17.46 4.42 -3.27
C PRO A 185 16.86 3.68 -4.46
N VAL A 186 15.59 3.93 -4.79
CA VAL A 186 14.94 3.22 -5.92
C VAL A 186 15.47 3.69 -7.27
N ALA A 187 15.77 4.98 -7.44
CA ALA A 187 16.44 5.48 -8.64
C ALA A 187 17.83 4.85 -8.81
N ALA A 188 18.52 4.60 -7.70
CA ALA A 188 19.83 3.96 -7.69
C ALA A 188 19.79 2.43 -7.84
N GLY A 189 18.60 1.83 -8.07
CA GLY A 189 18.46 0.39 -8.29
C GLY A 189 18.24 -0.45 -7.03
N HIS A 190 18.03 0.17 -5.86
CA HIS A 190 17.74 -0.55 -4.62
C HIS A 190 16.31 -0.27 -4.14
N GLY A 191 15.53 -1.32 -3.88
CA GLY A 191 14.16 -1.18 -3.38
C GLY A 191 14.08 -0.38 -2.08
N CYS A 192 12.97 0.35 -1.87
CA CYS A 192 12.70 1.00 -0.60
C CYS A 192 12.66 -0.04 0.53
N VAL A 193 13.34 0.24 1.66
CA VAL A 193 13.37 -0.63 2.84
C VAL A 193 12.36 -0.21 3.92
N GLY A 194 11.57 0.83 3.68
CA GLY A 194 10.56 1.28 4.63
C GLY A 194 11.09 2.05 5.83
N CYS A 195 12.27 2.66 5.72
CA CYS A 195 13.02 3.21 6.85
C CYS A 195 12.33 4.35 7.63
N SER A 196 11.28 4.96 7.08
CA SER A 196 10.49 6.01 7.74
C SER A 196 9.29 5.48 8.52
N GLN A 197 9.06 4.16 8.52
CA GLN A 197 7.92 3.55 9.19
C GLN A 197 8.24 3.12 10.62
N PRO A 198 7.25 3.14 11.54
CA PRO A 198 7.42 2.56 12.87
C PRO A 198 7.82 1.10 12.79
N GLY A 199 8.79 0.69 13.60
CA GLY A 199 9.24 -0.69 13.68
C GLY A 199 9.78 -1.28 12.37
N PHE A 200 10.26 -0.44 11.43
CA PHE A 200 10.62 -0.88 10.07
C PHE A 200 11.62 -2.03 10.04
N TRP A 201 12.56 -2.08 11.00
CA TRP A 201 13.55 -3.15 11.05
C TRP A 201 12.93 -4.53 11.26
N ASP A 202 11.84 -4.62 12.02
CA ASP A 202 11.12 -5.86 12.25
C ASP A 202 9.99 -6.07 11.23
N THR A 203 9.19 -5.01 10.97
CA THR A 203 7.97 -5.13 10.14
C THR A 203 8.24 -5.17 8.65
N MET A 204 9.36 -4.59 8.19
CA MET A 204 9.72 -4.54 6.76
C MET A 204 10.73 -5.63 6.35
N THR A 205 11.21 -6.41 7.30
CA THR A 205 12.07 -7.57 7.00
C THR A 205 11.24 -8.79 6.60
N PRO A 206 11.79 -9.69 5.74
CA PRO A 206 13.07 -9.55 5.03
C PRO A 206 13.03 -8.46 3.97
N PHE A 207 14.10 -7.64 3.88
CA PHE A 207 14.11 -6.47 2.98
C PHE A 207 14.04 -6.82 1.49
N TYR A 208 14.51 -8.00 1.11
CA TYR A 208 14.55 -8.49 -0.27
C TYR A 208 13.39 -9.44 -0.61
N SER A 209 12.36 -9.49 0.22
CA SER A 209 11.14 -10.24 -0.01
C SER A 209 9.92 -9.32 0.04
N GLN A 210 8.89 -9.65 -0.71
CA GLN A 210 7.62 -8.93 -0.65
C GLN A 210 6.99 -9.06 0.72
N LEU A 211 6.32 -8.00 1.19
CA LEU A 211 5.50 -8.10 2.39
C LEU A 211 4.22 -8.87 2.07
N PRO A 212 3.80 -9.79 2.93
CA PRO A 212 2.49 -10.40 2.79
C PRO A 212 1.37 -9.37 3.07
N ASN A 213 0.26 -9.49 2.37
CA ASN A 213 -0.99 -8.76 2.66
C ASN A 213 -0.92 -7.22 2.61
N VAL A 214 -0.14 -6.65 1.71
CA VAL A 214 -0.19 -5.20 1.46
C VAL A 214 -1.45 -4.90 0.68
N SER A 215 -2.39 -4.17 1.29
CA SER A 215 -3.68 -3.80 0.67
C SER A 215 -3.49 -3.13 -0.70
N GLY A 216 -4.04 -3.72 -1.74
CA GLY A 216 -3.92 -3.25 -3.12
C GLY A 216 -2.65 -3.70 -3.85
N PHE A 217 -1.72 -4.41 -3.20
CA PHE A 217 -0.43 -4.83 -3.78
C PHE A 217 -0.19 -6.35 -3.71
N GLY A 218 -0.99 -7.10 -3.00
CA GLY A 218 -1.02 -8.57 -3.06
C GLY A 218 -1.95 -9.08 -4.15
N ALA A 219 -2.65 -8.18 -4.85
CA ALA A 219 -3.66 -8.51 -5.85
C ALA A 219 -3.10 -9.29 -7.04
N GLU A 220 -1.79 -9.25 -7.29
CA GLU A 220 -1.19 -10.02 -8.39
C GLU A 220 -1.21 -11.52 -8.10
N ALA A 221 -0.83 -11.95 -6.89
CA ALA A 221 -0.99 -13.35 -6.47
C ALA A 221 -2.47 -13.72 -6.39
N THR A 222 -3.32 -12.84 -5.83
CA THR A 222 -4.76 -13.05 -5.70
C THR A 222 -5.45 -13.01 -7.07
N ALA A 223 -5.01 -12.15 -8.01
CA ALA A 223 -5.54 -12.11 -9.37
C ALA A 223 -5.17 -13.36 -10.17
N ASN A 224 -3.96 -13.89 -10.00
CA ASN A 224 -3.55 -15.15 -10.59
C ASN A 224 -4.36 -16.33 -10.00
N GLU A 225 -4.51 -16.39 -8.68
CA GLU A 225 -5.32 -17.42 -8.02
C GLU A 225 -6.81 -17.33 -8.41
N ILE A 226 -7.37 -16.12 -8.45
CA ILE A 226 -8.74 -15.91 -8.93
C ILE A 226 -8.85 -16.27 -10.41
N GLY A 227 -7.86 -15.88 -11.23
CA GLY A 227 -7.78 -16.22 -12.63
C GLY A 227 -7.75 -17.72 -12.87
N GLU A 228 -6.94 -18.46 -12.14
CA GLU A 228 -6.89 -19.93 -12.20
C GLU A 228 -8.21 -20.56 -11.78
N ILE A 229 -8.82 -20.12 -10.68
CA ILE A 229 -10.13 -20.61 -10.22
C ILE A 229 -11.21 -20.35 -11.28
N VAL A 230 -11.23 -19.16 -11.87
CA VAL A 230 -12.21 -18.80 -12.92
C VAL A 230 -12.01 -19.67 -14.18
N VAL A 231 -10.76 -19.86 -14.62
CA VAL A 231 -10.45 -20.68 -15.80
C VAL A 231 -10.83 -22.15 -15.55
N ILE A 232 -10.43 -22.73 -14.43
CA ILE A 232 -10.75 -24.12 -14.07
C ILE A 232 -12.26 -24.29 -13.90
N GLY A 233 -12.93 -23.36 -13.20
CA GLY A 233 -14.39 -23.39 -12.99
C GLY A 233 -15.15 -23.29 -14.32
N THR A 234 -14.72 -22.42 -15.23
CA THR A 234 -15.33 -22.27 -16.54
C THR A 234 -15.12 -23.52 -17.39
N ALA A 235 -13.92 -24.09 -17.42
CA ALA A 235 -13.62 -25.31 -18.14
C ALA A 235 -14.45 -26.50 -17.62
N ALA A 236 -14.60 -26.64 -16.30
CA ALA A 236 -15.45 -27.64 -15.68
C ALA A 236 -16.92 -27.46 -16.08
N LEU A 237 -17.42 -26.23 -16.09
CA LEU A 237 -18.81 -25.93 -16.51
C LEU A 237 -19.06 -26.33 -17.97
N PHE A 238 -18.13 -26.03 -18.88
CA PHE A 238 -18.19 -26.42 -20.28
C PHE A 238 -18.14 -27.96 -20.44
N ALA A 239 -17.30 -28.63 -19.67
CA ALA A 239 -17.22 -30.09 -19.69
C ALA A 239 -18.54 -30.73 -19.24
N VAL A 240 -19.12 -30.26 -18.13
CA VAL A 240 -20.43 -30.74 -17.63
C VAL A 240 -21.54 -30.48 -18.65
N HIS A 241 -21.56 -29.27 -19.23
CA HIS A 241 -22.54 -28.92 -20.27
C HIS A 241 -22.39 -29.81 -21.54
N GLY A 242 -21.15 -30.04 -21.96
CA GLY A 242 -20.84 -30.90 -23.11
C GLY A 242 -21.27 -32.37 -22.88
N VAL A 243 -20.97 -32.90 -21.69
CA VAL A 243 -21.41 -34.26 -21.29
C VAL A 243 -22.94 -34.32 -21.22
N GLY A 244 -23.58 -33.31 -20.63
CA GLY A 244 -25.05 -33.23 -20.55
C GLY A 244 -25.69 -33.24 -21.94
N LYS A 245 -25.17 -32.44 -22.89
CA LYS A 245 -25.67 -32.47 -24.27
C LYS A 245 -25.41 -33.81 -24.96
N ALA A 246 -24.25 -34.43 -24.78
CA ALA A 246 -23.96 -35.73 -25.35
C ALA A 246 -24.91 -36.82 -24.86
N VAL A 247 -25.24 -36.80 -23.55
CA VAL A 247 -26.23 -37.71 -22.94
C VAL A 247 -27.62 -37.45 -23.49
N GLN A 248 -28.06 -36.21 -23.57
CA GLN A 248 -29.35 -35.84 -24.17
C GLN A 248 -29.45 -36.29 -25.63
N HIS A 249 -28.40 -36.09 -26.43
CA HIS A 249 -28.37 -36.59 -27.82
C HIS A 249 -28.41 -38.11 -27.93
N ARG A 250 -27.77 -38.85 -27.01
CA ARG A 250 -27.84 -40.32 -26.96
C ARG A 250 -29.23 -40.81 -26.58
N LEU A 251 -29.84 -40.19 -25.58
CA LEU A 251 -31.21 -40.53 -25.14
C LEU A 251 -32.23 -40.21 -26.24
N ALA A 252 -32.11 -39.06 -26.90
CA ALA A 252 -33.00 -38.70 -28.00
C ALA A 252 -32.86 -39.67 -29.19
N ARG A 253 -31.63 -40.13 -29.50
CA ARG A 253 -31.40 -41.17 -30.55
C ARG A 253 -31.95 -42.53 -30.13
N ALA A 254 -31.84 -42.95 -28.90
CA ALA A 254 -32.39 -44.17 -28.37
C ALA A 254 -33.93 -44.16 -28.42
N GLY A 255 -34.56 -43.06 -27.97
CA GLY A 255 -36.02 -42.90 -28.05
C GLY A 255 -36.55 -42.86 -29.49
N ALA A 256 -35.78 -42.21 -30.43
CA ALA A 256 -36.13 -42.24 -31.86
C ALA A 256 -35.99 -43.62 -32.49
N ALA A 257 -35.03 -44.45 -32.03
CA ALA A 257 -34.88 -45.82 -32.45
C ALA A 257 -36.02 -46.73 -31.96
N GLU A 258 -36.43 -46.52 -30.71
CA GLU A 258 -37.57 -47.24 -30.09
C GLU A 258 -38.92 -46.88 -30.75
N ALA A 259 -39.14 -45.58 -31.07
CA ALA A 259 -40.32 -45.14 -31.80
C ALA A 259 -40.37 -45.65 -33.24
N ARG A 260 -39.21 -45.95 -33.87
CA ARG A 260 -39.14 -46.61 -35.19
C ARG A 260 -39.39 -48.12 -35.14
N SER A 261 -39.16 -48.77 -34.00
CA SER A 261 -39.40 -50.21 -33.84
C SER A 261 -40.89 -50.55 -33.54
N GLN A 262 -41.64 -49.54 -33.08
CA GLN A 262 -43.09 -49.62 -32.95
C GLN A 262 -43.72 -49.05 -34.21
N GLY A 263 -43.83 -49.86 -35.27
CA GLY A 263 -44.40 -49.46 -36.56
C GLY A 263 -45.88 -49.08 -36.41
N PRO A 264 -46.46 -48.34 -37.37
CA PRO A 264 -47.83 -47.83 -37.25
C PRO A 264 -48.81 -48.95 -37.26
N GLU A 265 -49.54 -49.14 -36.17
CA GLU A 265 -50.74 -49.92 -36.14
C GLU A 265 -51.82 -49.17 -36.92
N GLU A 266 -52.32 -49.80 -38.00
CA GLU A 266 -53.34 -49.25 -38.86
C GLU A 266 -54.66 -49.01 -38.07
N ALA A 267 -55.03 -47.72 -37.90
CA ALA A 267 -56.40 -47.36 -37.58
C ALA A 267 -57.19 -47.05 -38.84
N LYS A 268 -58.01 -48.01 -39.26
CA LYS A 268 -59.04 -47.80 -40.24
C LYS A 268 -60.20 -46.96 -39.67
N GLY A 269 -60.65 -45.97 -40.50
CA GLY A 269 -62.06 -45.46 -40.54
C GLY A 269 -62.32 -44.29 -39.62
N GLU A 270 -62.65 -43.13 -40.10
CA GLU A 270 -63.88 -42.73 -40.71
C GLU A 270 -63.85 -41.31 -41.23
N THR A 271 -64.49 -41.14 -42.36
CA THR A 271 -64.75 -39.95 -43.12
C THR A 271 -65.60 -38.93 -42.37
N GLY A 272 -65.20 -37.66 -42.35
CA GLY A 272 -66.01 -36.53 -41.92
C GLY A 272 -65.52 -35.22 -42.52
N SER A 273 -66.19 -34.82 -43.60
CA SER A 273 -66.06 -33.56 -44.34
C SER A 273 -66.57 -32.37 -43.51
N ALA A 274 -65.84 -31.23 -43.56
CA ALA A 274 -66.31 -29.86 -43.65
C ALA A 274 -65.12 -28.92 -43.45
N ASP A 275 -64.66 -28.31 -44.43
CA ASP A 275 -64.97 -27.10 -45.16
C ASP A 275 -64.73 -25.79 -44.39
N VAL A 276 -63.89 -24.98 -45.03
CA VAL A 276 -63.99 -23.54 -45.23
C VAL A 276 -63.39 -22.53 -44.20
N ARG A 277 -62.44 -21.81 -44.74
CA ARG A 277 -62.17 -20.35 -44.86
C ARG A 277 -60.95 -19.80 -44.12
N THR A 278 -59.92 -19.52 -44.87
CA THR A 278 -59.45 -18.18 -45.35
C THR A 278 -59.51 -17.05 -44.29
N SER A 279 -58.50 -16.34 -43.93
CA SER A 279 -57.55 -15.46 -44.61
C SER A 279 -56.61 -14.78 -43.59
N PRO A 280 -55.48 -14.23 -44.00
CA PRO A 280 -54.63 -13.37 -43.21
C PRO A 280 -54.93 -11.88 -43.54
N PRO A 281 -54.12 -10.86 -43.29
CA PRO A 281 -52.99 -10.57 -42.41
C PRO A 281 -53.17 -9.24 -41.66
N GLY A 282 -52.18 -8.84 -40.93
CA GLY A 282 -52.12 -7.48 -40.38
C GLY A 282 -50.71 -7.08 -39.93
N ALA A 283 -50.09 -6.31 -40.77
CA ALA A 283 -48.85 -5.56 -40.48
C ALA A 283 -49.20 -4.26 -39.74
N GLY A 284 -48.21 -3.73 -39.04
CA GLY A 284 -48.22 -2.38 -38.47
C GLY A 284 -47.11 -2.27 -37.45
N SER A 285 -45.90 -1.77 -37.71
CA SER A 285 -45.45 -0.39 -38.00
C SER A 285 -45.71 0.59 -36.85
N GLY A 286 -44.65 1.27 -36.46
CA GLY A 286 -44.66 2.54 -35.75
C GLY A 286 -43.72 2.48 -34.56
N ALA A 287 -42.51 3.01 -34.61
CA ALA A 287 -42.01 4.36 -34.74
C ALA A 287 -41.88 5.08 -33.38
N ALA A 288 -40.65 5.36 -33.03
CA ALA A 288 -40.02 6.66 -32.78
C ALA A 288 -40.43 7.49 -31.54
N GLY A 289 -39.42 8.11 -30.98
CA GLY A 289 -39.46 9.27 -30.08
C GLY A 289 -38.39 9.18 -29.03
N ASP A 290 -37.16 9.68 -29.16
CA ASP A 290 -36.66 11.07 -29.04
C ASP A 290 -36.75 11.66 -27.62
N GLY A 291 -35.61 12.28 -27.21
CA GLY A 291 -35.50 13.28 -26.17
C GLY A 291 -34.43 12.96 -25.14
N VAL A 292 -33.14 13.34 -25.24
CA VAL A 292 -32.49 14.66 -25.18
C VAL A 292 -32.41 15.26 -23.76
N GLU A 293 -31.16 15.65 -23.43
CA GLU A 293 -30.67 16.66 -22.45
C GLU A 293 -30.73 16.34 -20.97
N GLY A 294 -29.64 16.50 -20.21
CA GLY A 294 -28.91 17.65 -19.81
C GLY A 294 -27.88 17.31 -18.74
N ALA A 295 -26.63 17.66 -18.94
CA ALA A 295 -25.70 18.07 -17.89
C ALA A 295 -26.08 19.53 -17.50
N PRO A 296 -25.58 20.15 -16.42
CA PRO A 296 -24.16 20.22 -16.02
C PRO A 296 -23.92 20.34 -14.49
N GLN A 297 -22.76 20.30 -14.09
CA GLN A 297 -21.76 20.99 -13.27
C GLN A 297 -21.03 20.06 -12.35
#